data_758f1887a97bd7f23af71129a7565138
#
_entry.id   758f1887a97bd7f23af71129a7565138
#
_cell.length_a   1.000
_cell.length_b   1.000
_cell.length_c   1.000
_cell.angle_alpha   90.00
_cell.angle_beta   90.00
_cell.angle_gamma   90.00
#
_symmetry.space_group_name_H-M   'P 1'
#
loop_
_entity.id
_entity.type
_entity.pdbx_description
1 polymer ?
#
loop_
_entity_poly.entity_id
_entity_poly.type
_entity_poly.pdbx_seq_one_letter_code
_entity_poly.pdbx_strand_id
1 'polypeptide(L)'
;MHGLCTHGFVCRGLIEALIPGEPEKARRMACRFSKTLYPGDPIKTLIWKTEDGSAVWRTINAKTDELIIDNGIFEYGDIPKDEVRFDDRVAIVTGAGAGLGRAYAVELAKRGAKVVVNDLGGSRDGSGDGAATPADEVVKEIKDMGGEAVANYDNVATPDGGENVVKTAIDAFGTVDILINNAGILRDKSMVKMEPENWNAVMNVHLNGSYHVTQPAFKVMREKGYGRIIMTTSAAGMYGNFGQTNYGAAKLALVGFMNTLKLEGQKSNIKVNTIAPIAASRLTEDVLPAEMLEKSKPEMVVPMTLYLCSERCPVSGNIYNAGMGGYSRTAMMTG
;
A
#
# COMPACT_ATOMS: atom_id res chain seq x y z
N MET A 1 -3.26 27.16 22.73
CA MET A 1 -4.23 26.26 22.05
C MET A 1 -3.41 25.27 21.20
N HIS A 2 -3.82 24.00 21.16
CA HIS A 2 -3.12 23.01 20.31
C HIS A 2 -3.30 23.39 18.84
N GLY A 3 -2.23 23.38 18.04
CA GLY A 3 -2.25 23.81 16.63
C GLY A 3 -3.33 23.14 15.79
N LEU A 4 -3.61 21.84 16.02
CA LEU A 4 -4.69 21.10 15.35
C LEU A 4 -6.08 21.67 15.61
N CYS A 5 -6.33 22.25 16.78
CA CYS A 5 -7.61 22.90 17.08
C CYS A 5 -7.80 24.16 16.22
N THR A 6 -6.75 25.02 16.15
CA THR A 6 -6.77 26.20 15.28
C THR A 6 -6.94 25.81 13.80
N HIS A 7 -6.25 24.75 13.35
CA HIS A 7 -6.39 24.22 12.00
C HIS A 7 -7.82 23.78 11.70
N GLY A 8 -8.51 23.11 12.66
CA GLY A 8 -9.89 22.69 12.51
C GLY A 8 -10.87 23.86 12.35
N PHE A 9 -10.72 24.93 13.14
CA PHE A 9 -11.52 26.16 12.98
C PHE A 9 -11.31 26.84 11.63
N VAL A 10 -10.05 26.91 11.18
CA VAL A 10 -9.71 27.49 9.86
C VAL A 10 -10.26 26.61 8.75
N CYS A 11 -10.17 25.29 8.86
CA CYS A 11 -10.73 24.36 7.88
C CYS A 11 -12.24 24.58 7.70
N ARG A 12 -12.98 24.70 8.82
CA ARG A 12 -14.41 25.01 8.78
C ARG A 12 -14.68 26.34 8.08
N GLY A 13 -13.92 27.39 8.38
CA GLY A 13 -14.08 28.70 7.73
C GLY A 13 -13.77 28.67 6.24
N LEU A 14 -12.79 27.86 5.80
CA LEU A 14 -12.49 27.66 4.39
C LEU A 14 -13.62 26.93 3.67
N ILE A 15 -14.18 25.88 4.28
CA ILE A 15 -15.35 25.16 3.73
C ILE A 15 -16.54 26.10 3.60
N GLU A 16 -16.88 26.84 4.64
CA GLU A 16 -17.98 27.80 4.63
C GLU A 16 -17.82 28.90 3.57
N ALA A 17 -16.58 29.34 3.31
CA ALA A 17 -16.29 30.41 2.35
C ALA A 17 -16.18 29.96 0.88
N LEU A 18 -15.71 28.72 0.64
CA LEU A 18 -15.32 28.24 -0.70
C LEU A 18 -16.27 27.19 -1.26
N ILE A 19 -16.82 26.32 -0.40
CA ILE A 19 -17.70 25.19 -0.73
C ILE A 19 -18.82 25.06 0.31
N PRO A 20 -19.67 26.10 0.50
CA PRO A 20 -20.68 26.11 1.54
C PRO A 20 -21.69 24.97 1.37
N GLY A 21 -21.86 24.16 2.42
CA GLY A 21 -22.76 23.00 2.42
C GLY A 21 -22.23 21.74 1.75
N GLU A 22 -21.02 21.77 1.20
CA GLU A 22 -20.41 20.64 0.47
C GLU A 22 -19.03 20.27 1.04
N PRO A 23 -18.93 19.93 2.35
CA PRO A 23 -17.64 19.63 3.00
C PRO A 23 -16.90 18.43 2.38
N GLU A 24 -17.64 17.53 1.72
CA GLU A 24 -17.08 16.38 0.99
C GLU A 24 -16.24 16.79 -0.24
N LYS A 25 -16.38 18.02 -0.71
CA LYS A 25 -15.56 18.59 -1.79
C LYS A 25 -14.20 19.11 -1.30
N ALA A 26 -13.93 19.14 0.00
CA ALA A 26 -12.61 19.49 0.51
C ALA A 26 -11.62 18.35 0.23
N ARG A 27 -10.60 18.64 -0.60
CA ARG A 27 -9.66 17.64 -1.12
C ARG A 27 -8.33 17.60 -0.35
N ARG A 28 -7.80 18.79 -0.05
CA ARG A 28 -6.52 18.93 0.63
C ARG A 28 -6.45 20.23 1.41
N MET A 29 -5.90 20.17 2.61
CA MET A 29 -5.51 21.36 3.37
C MET A 29 -4.07 21.18 3.88
N ALA A 30 -3.21 22.12 3.58
CA ALA A 30 -1.83 22.16 4.05
C ALA A 30 -1.49 23.57 4.52
N CYS A 31 -0.64 23.67 5.54
CA CYS A 31 -0.21 24.97 6.05
C CYS A 31 1.05 24.85 6.91
N ARG A 32 1.62 26.00 7.29
CA ARG A 32 2.72 26.13 8.24
C ARG A 32 2.25 26.94 9.45
N PHE A 33 2.37 26.37 10.66
CA PHE A 33 2.17 27.12 11.90
C PHE A 33 3.38 28.05 12.15
N SER A 34 3.11 29.33 12.34
CA SER A 34 4.14 30.38 12.48
C SER A 34 4.26 30.88 13.90
N LYS A 35 3.13 31.04 14.62
CA LYS A 35 3.10 31.48 16.00
C LYS A 35 2.02 30.80 16.83
N THR A 36 2.14 30.90 18.15
CA THR A 36 1.17 30.39 19.11
C THR A 36 -0.08 31.30 19.15
N LEU A 37 -1.24 30.67 19.18
CA LEU A 37 -2.53 31.33 19.45
C LEU A 37 -3.02 30.94 20.84
N TYR A 38 -3.48 31.93 21.62
CA TYR A 38 -4.04 31.68 22.95
C TYR A 38 -5.54 31.47 22.90
N PRO A 39 -6.10 30.67 23.81
CA PRO A 39 -7.56 30.51 23.94
C PRO A 39 -8.25 31.85 24.16
N GLY A 40 -9.33 32.10 23.39
CA GLY A 40 -10.09 33.35 23.45
C GLY A 40 -9.60 34.45 22.49
N ASP A 41 -8.48 34.27 21.83
CA ASP A 41 -8.08 35.19 20.77
C ASP A 41 -8.87 34.93 19.49
N PRO A 42 -9.44 35.99 18.89
CA PRO A 42 -10.14 35.86 17.62
C PRO A 42 -9.14 35.67 16.46
N ILE A 43 -9.53 34.87 15.49
CA ILE A 43 -8.74 34.66 14.27
C ILE A 43 -9.45 35.26 13.07
N LYS A 44 -8.66 35.72 12.11
CA LYS A 44 -9.11 36.16 10.79
C LYS A 44 -8.33 35.39 9.73
N THR A 45 -9.04 34.66 8.87
CA THR A 45 -8.44 33.94 7.74
C THR A 45 -8.63 34.74 6.47
N LEU A 46 -7.52 35.04 5.82
CA LEU A 46 -7.47 35.73 4.53
C LEU A 46 -7.34 34.66 3.45
N ILE A 47 -8.19 34.71 2.43
CA ILE A 47 -8.31 33.68 1.40
C ILE A 47 -8.19 34.33 0.03
N TRP A 48 -7.34 33.77 -0.82
CA TRP A 48 -7.19 34.15 -2.22
C TRP A 48 -7.44 32.91 -3.08
N LYS A 49 -8.48 32.95 -3.90
CA LYS A 49 -8.71 31.94 -4.94
C LYS A 49 -7.62 32.07 -6.00
N THR A 50 -7.02 30.95 -6.39
CA THR A 50 -5.95 30.90 -7.41
C THR A 50 -6.51 30.41 -8.74
N GLU A 51 -6.79 29.13 -8.83
CA GLU A 51 -7.40 28.47 -9.99
C GLU A 51 -8.69 27.80 -9.57
N ASP A 52 -9.47 27.29 -10.51
CA ASP A 52 -10.68 26.53 -10.19
C ASP A 52 -10.33 25.34 -9.29
N GLY A 53 -10.94 25.33 -8.11
CA GLY A 53 -10.68 24.28 -7.11
C GLY A 53 -9.42 24.45 -6.26
N SER A 54 -8.80 25.64 -6.25
CA SER A 54 -7.67 25.92 -5.37
C SER A 54 -7.72 27.32 -4.76
N ALA A 55 -7.19 27.44 -3.53
CA ALA A 55 -7.03 28.70 -2.83
C ALA A 55 -5.78 28.68 -1.95
N VAL A 56 -5.09 29.82 -1.89
CA VAL A 56 -4.07 30.04 -0.86
C VAL A 56 -4.66 30.87 0.28
N TRP A 57 -4.17 30.66 1.47
CA TRP A 57 -4.72 31.33 2.64
C TRP A 57 -3.67 31.55 3.73
N ARG A 58 -3.94 32.50 4.62
CA ARG A 58 -3.22 32.71 5.87
C ARG A 58 -4.18 33.06 6.99
N THR A 59 -3.78 32.84 8.22
CA THR A 59 -4.56 33.21 9.40
C THR A 59 -3.75 34.11 10.31
N ILE A 60 -4.36 35.20 10.74
CA ILE A 60 -3.79 36.17 11.66
C ILE A 60 -4.62 36.20 12.95
N ASN A 61 -4.00 36.63 14.07
CA ASN A 61 -4.73 37.05 15.25
C ASN A 61 -5.43 38.35 14.93
N ALA A 62 -6.75 38.41 15.04
CA ALA A 62 -7.53 39.58 14.64
C ALA A 62 -7.39 40.78 15.59
N LYS A 63 -6.74 40.62 16.76
CA LYS A 63 -6.43 41.72 17.69
C LYS A 63 -5.07 42.33 17.44
N THR A 64 -4.08 41.51 17.11
CA THR A 64 -2.66 41.91 17.06
C THR A 64 -2.09 41.96 15.66
N ASP A 65 -2.83 41.54 14.65
CA ASP A 65 -2.42 41.30 13.27
C ASP A 65 -1.22 40.35 13.12
N GLU A 66 -0.86 39.64 14.18
CA GLU A 66 0.22 38.65 14.13
C GLU A 66 -0.16 37.46 13.26
N LEU A 67 0.80 37.03 12.42
CA LEU A 67 0.64 35.87 11.57
C LEU A 67 0.73 34.58 12.39
N ILE A 68 -0.37 33.81 12.45
CA ILE A 68 -0.50 32.55 13.20
C ILE A 68 -0.26 31.35 12.29
N ILE A 69 -0.85 31.35 11.10
CA ILE A 69 -0.70 30.28 10.10
C ILE A 69 -0.39 30.92 8.75
N ASP A 70 0.63 30.40 8.07
CA ASP A 70 1.05 30.88 6.75
C ASP A 70 1.18 29.73 5.75
N ASN A 71 1.41 30.09 4.48
CA ASN A 71 1.59 29.18 3.37
C ASN A 71 0.45 28.14 3.29
N GLY A 72 -0.76 28.58 3.58
CA GLY A 72 -1.95 27.76 3.50
C GLY A 72 -2.33 27.47 2.05
N ILE A 73 -2.60 26.19 1.77
CA ILE A 73 -3.16 25.72 0.50
C ILE A 73 -4.44 24.98 0.83
N PHE A 74 -5.53 25.24 0.10
CA PHE A 74 -6.79 24.53 0.18
C PHE A 74 -7.23 24.15 -1.23
N GLU A 75 -7.30 22.85 -1.49
CA GLU A 75 -7.79 22.30 -2.75
C GLU A 75 -9.19 21.73 -2.54
N TYR A 76 -10.10 22.07 -3.43
CA TYR A 76 -11.51 21.71 -3.32
C TYR A 76 -12.13 21.47 -4.70
N GLY A 77 -13.31 20.89 -4.74
CA GLY A 77 -14.05 20.56 -5.96
C GLY A 77 -14.44 19.09 -6.01
N ASP A 78 -15.13 18.71 -7.06
CA ASP A 78 -15.54 17.33 -7.22
C ASP A 78 -14.32 16.41 -7.25
N ILE A 79 -14.40 15.32 -6.46
CA ILE A 79 -13.40 14.28 -6.56
C ILE A 79 -13.53 13.68 -7.96
N PRO A 80 -12.47 13.71 -8.79
CA PRO A 80 -12.54 13.05 -10.08
C PRO A 80 -13.01 11.62 -9.88
N LYS A 81 -14.17 11.28 -10.45
CA LYS A 81 -14.73 9.93 -10.44
C LYS A 81 -13.96 8.99 -11.39
N ASP A 82 -12.84 9.45 -11.93
CA ASP A 82 -12.01 8.64 -12.79
C ASP A 82 -11.50 7.43 -12.00
N GLU A 83 -12.09 6.32 -12.27
CA GLU A 83 -11.68 5.05 -11.70
C GLU A 83 -10.24 4.73 -12.13
N VAL A 84 -9.42 4.25 -11.19
CA VAL A 84 -8.09 3.73 -11.52
C VAL A 84 -8.28 2.48 -12.38
N ARG A 85 -7.78 2.51 -13.63
CA ARG A 85 -7.86 1.41 -14.59
C ARG A 85 -6.48 0.83 -14.85
N PHE A 86 -6.48 -0.45 -15.27
CA PHE A 86 -5.27 -1.22 -15.60
C PHE A 86 -5.41 -1.94 -16.94
N ASP A 87 -6.16 -1.37 -17.85
CA ASP A 87 -6.36 -1.93 -19.18
C ASP A 87 -4.99 -2.16 -19.84
N ASP A 88 -4.80 -3.30 -20.47
CA ASP A 88 -3.54 -3.76 -21.09
C ASP A 88 -2.34 -3.92 -20.13
N ARG A 89 -2.56 -3.92 -18.80
CA ARG A 89 -1.53 -4.20 -17.81
C ARG A 89 -1.57 -5.65 -17.36
N VAL A 90 -0.39 -6.22 -17.17
CA VAL A 90 -0.20 -7.57 -16.64
C VAL A 90 0.32 -7.50 -15.22
N ALA A 91 -0.42 -8.10 -14.30
CA ALA A 91 -0.13 -8.11 -12.88
C ALA A 91 0.20 -9.51 -12.37
N ILE A 92 1.24 -9.63 -11.57
CA ILE A 92 1.55 -10.82 -10.76
C ILE A 92 1.22 -10.49 -9.31
N VAL A 93 0.43 -11.36 -8.67
CA VAL A 93 0.16 -11.28 -7.23
C VAL A 93 0.57 -12.60 -6.58
N THR A 94 1.55 -12.56 -5.67
CA THR A 94 2.00 -13.75 -4.95
C THR A 94 1.21 -13.96 -3.67
N GLY A 95 0.94 -15.23 -3.31
CA GLY A 95 0.07 -15.55 -2.18
C GLY A 95 -1.37 -15.08 -2.42
N ALA A 96 -1.87 -15.28 -3.64
CA ALA A 96 -3.12 -14.69 -4.09
C ALA A 96 -4.34 -15.61 -3.98
N GLY A 97 -4.19 -16.81 -3.42
CA GLY A 97 -5.31 -17.76 -3.24
C GLY A 97 -6.31 -17.36 -2.15
N ALA A 98 -5.96 -16.42 -1.26
CA ALA A 98 -6.85 -15.98 -0.18
C ALA A 98 -6.51 -14.58 0.34
N GLY A 99 -7.36 -14.03 1.21
CA GLY A 99 -7.12 -12.82 1.98
C GLY A 99 -6.76 -11.61 1.12
N LEU A 100 -5.70 -10.89 1.51
CA LEU A 100 -5.24 -9.68 0.81
C LEU A 100 -4.84 -9.96 -0.64
N GLY A 101 -4.08 -11.03 -0.88
CA GLY A 101 -3.63 -11.37 -2.23
C GLY A 101 -4.78 -11.62 -3.19
N ARG A 102 -5.81 -12.38 -2.75
CA ARG A 102 -7.05 -12.56 -3.51
C ARG A 102 -7.75 -11.23 -3.79
N ALA A 103 -7.89 -10.38 -2.75
CA ALA A 103 -8.54 -9.09 -2.90
C ALA A 103 -7.81 -8.19 -3.92
N TYR A 104 -6.48 -8.18 -3.92
CA TYR A 104 -5.70 -7.46 -4.94
C TYR A 104 -5.91 -8.02 -6.34
N ALA A 105 -5.83 -9.35 -6.49
CA ALA A 105 -5.97 -10.01 -7.80
C ALA A 105 -7.33 -9.74 -8.42
N VAL A 106 -8.40 -9.92 -7.64
CA VAL A 106 -9.78 -9.69 -8.07
C VAL A 106 -10.01 -8.22 -8.45
N GLU A 107 -9.56 -7.28 -7.63
CA GLU A 107 -9.78 -5.86 -7.89
C GLU A 107 -8.90 -5.29 -9.03
N LEU A 108 -7.70 -5.83 -9.26
CA LEU A 108 -6.91 -5.53 -10.45
C LEU A 108 -7.63 -6.01 -11.71
N ALA A 109 -8.14 -7.25 -11.72
CA ALA A 109 -8.86 -7.81 -12.85
C ALA A 109 -10.16 -7.06 -13.16
N LYS A 110 -10.95 -6.68 -12.15
CA LYS A 110 -12.15 -5.83 -12.31
C LYS A 110 -11.85 -4.51 -13.02
N ARG A 111 -10.62 -4.02 -12.89
CA ARG A 111 -10.16 -2.75 -13.49
C ARG A 111 -9.38 -2.96 -14.79
N GLY A 112 -9.44 -4.16 -15.37
CA GLY A 112 -8.92 -4.47 -16.70
C GLY A 112 -7.51 -5.07 -16.73
N ALA A 113 -6.86 -5.34 -15.60
CA ALA A 113 -5.60 -6.05 -15.60
C ALA A 113 -5.77 -7.53 -15.96
N LYS A 114 -4.76 -8.09 -16.66
CA LYS A 114 -4.55 -9.52 -16.79
C LYS A 114 -3.73 -10.02 -15.60
N VAL A 115 -4.17 -11.06 -14.90
CA VAL A 115 -3.60 -11.38 -13.59
C VAL A 115 -3.03 -12.80 -13.55
N VAL A 116 -1.78 -12.92 -13.09
CA VAL A 116 -1.21 -14.20 -12.63
C VAL A 116 -1.49 -14.32 -11.14
N VAL A 117 -2.29 -15.31 -10.78
CA VAL A 117 -2.64 -15.66 -9.42
C VAL A 117 -1.68 -16.74 -8.95
N ASN A 118 -0.63 -16.35 -8.23
CA ASN A 118 0.32 -17.31 -7.67
C ASN A 118 -0.07 -17.67 -6.24
N ASP A 119 -0.24 -18.93 -5.97
CA ASP A 119 -0.41 -19.48 -4.61
C ASP A 119 0.03 -20.94 -4.56
N LEU A 120 0.88 -21.29 -3.62
CA LEU A 120 1.35 -22.67 -3.40
C LEU A 120 0.24 -23.56 -2.83
N GLY A 121 -0.81 -22.98 -2.22
CA GLY A 121 -1.89 -23.70 -1.57
C GLY A 121 -1.51 -24.30 -0.21
N GLY A 122 -0.41 -23.86 0.38
CA GLY A 122 0.05 -24.30 1.71
C GLY A 122 -0.76 -23.70 2.86
N SER A 123 -0.57 -24.26 4.06
CA SER A 123 -1.13 -23.73 5.29
C SER A 123 -0.44 -22.42 5.75
N ARG A 124 -1.01 -21.77 6.78
CA ARG A 124 -0.54 -20.49 7.33
C ARG A 124 0.94 -20.48 7.75
N ASP A 125 1.44 -21.59 8.23
CA ASP A 125 2.83 -21.77 8.68
C ASP A 125 3.77 -22.26 7.56
N GLY A 126 3.25 -22.42 6.35
CA GLY A 126 3.98 -22.94 5.19
C GLY A 126 4.18 -24.45 5.23
N SER A 127 3.44 -25.19 6.07
CA SER A 127 3.46 -26.64 6.06
C SER A 127 2.48 -27.22 5.05
N GLY A 128 2.66 -28.50 4.71
CA GLY A 128 1.82 -29.22 3.74
C GLY A 128 2.37 -29.16 2.31
N ASP A 129 1.89 -30.09 1.48
CA ASP A 129 2.36 -30.29 0.09
C ASP A 129 1.81 -29.25 -0.91
N GLY A 130 1.02 -28.29 -0.42
CA GLY A 130 0.33 -27.34 -1.27
C GLY A 130 -0.90 -27.93 -1.96
N ALA A 131 -1.76 -27.06 -2.48
CA ALA A 131 -2.91 -27.43 -3.29
C ALA A 131 -3.15 -26.38 -4.38
N ALA A 132 -3.46 -26.84 -5.59
CA ALA A 132 -3.79 -25.95 -6.70
C ALA A 132 -5.10 -25.16 -6.46
N THR A 133 -6.03 -25.73 -5.74
CA THR A 133 -7.39 -25.23 -5.55
C THR A 133 -7.52 -23.74 -5.17
N PRO A 134 -6.75 -23.16 -4.22
CA PRO A 134 -6.93 -21.75 -3.87
C PRO A 134 -6.65 -20.78 -5.02
N ALA A 135 -5.62 -21.02 -5.82
CA ALA A 135 -5.32 -20.19 -6.99
C ALA A 135 -6.39 -20.38 -8.08
N ASP A 136 -6.84 -21.62 -8.32
CA ASP A 136 -7.86 -21.93 -9.31
C ASP A 136 -9.21 -21.30 -8.98
N GLU A 137 -9.61 -21.29 -7.71
CA GLU A 137 -10.85 -20.64 -7.25
C GLU A 137 -10.84 -19.14 -7.56
N VAL A 138 -9.71 -18.45 -7.31
CA VAL A 138 -9.57 -17.02 -7.62
C VAL A 138 -9.53 -16.77 -9.13
N VAL A 139 -8.85 -17.60 -9.89
CA VAL A 139 -8.86 -17.53 -11.37
C VAL A 139 -10.26 -17.73 -11.91
N LYS A 140 -11.01 -18.71 -11.37
CA LYS A 140 -12.41 -18.93 -11.76
C LYS A 140 -13.26 -17.70 -11.43
N GLU A 141 -13.14 -17.14 -10.23
CA GLU A 141 -13.86 -15.92 -9.84
C GLU A 141 -13.59 -14.75 -10.80
N ILE A 142 -12.31 -14.54 -11.17
CA ILE A 142 -11.92 -13.49 -12.11
C ILE A 142 -12.53 -13.74 -13.49
N LYS A 143 -12.51 -14.98 -13.99
CA LYS A 143 -13.09 -15.35 -15.30
C LYS A 143 -14.62 -15.24 -15.30
N ASP A 144 -15.27 -15.62 -14.22
CA ASP A 144 -16.73 -15.50 -14.07
C ASP A 144 -17.21 -14.03 -14.12
N MET A 145 -16.34 -13.08 -13.74
CA MET A 145 -16.59 -11.63 -13.87
C MET A 145 -16.21 -11.06 -15.24
N GLY A 146 -15.74 -11.89 -16.19
CA GLY A 146 -15.28 -11.45 -17.51
C GLY A 146 -13.83 -10.93 -17.55
N GLY A 147 -13.04 -11.10 -16.47
CA GLY A 147 -11.62 -10.75 -16.44
C GLY A 147 -10.70 -11.86 -16.99
N GLU A 148 -9.43 -11.54 -17.14
CA GLU A 148 -8.40 -12.48 -17.62
C GLU A 148 -7.45 -12.85 -16.48
N ALA A 149 -7.31 -14.15 -16.19
CA ALA A 149 -6.35 -14.62 -15.19
C ALA A 149 -5.86 -16.05 -15.50
N VAL A 150 -4.66 -16.35 -15.01
CA VAL A 150 -4.05 -17.69 -15.01
C VAL A 150 -3.51 -18.01 -13.62
N ALA A 151 -3.58 -19.30 -13.25
CA ALA A 151 -3.03 -19.78 -11.99
C ALA A 151 -1.55 -20.13 -12.15
N ASN A 152 -0.81 -19.97 -11.06
CA ASN A 152 0.55 -20.46 -10.91
C ASN A 152 0.72 -21.02 -9.49
N TYR A 153 1.38 -22.17 -9.35
CA TYR A 153 1.49 -22.93 -8.11
C TYR A 153 2.94 -23.03 -7.60
N ASP A 154 3.87 -22.32 -8.25
CA ASP A 154 5.28 -22.38 -7.91
C ASP A 154 5.57 -21.77 -6.53
N ASN A 155 6.56 -22.34 -5.88
CA ASN A 155 7.03 -21.90 -4.58
C ASN A 155 7.99 -20.69 -4.74
N VAL A 156 7.55 -19.50 -4.37
CA VAL A 156 8.38 -18.28 -4.43
C VAL A 156 9.67 -18.38 -3.59
N ALA A 157 9.71 -19.24 -2.58
CA ALA A 157 10.89 -19.41 -1.73
C ALA A 157 12.10 -20.05 -2.46
N THR A 158 11.90 -20.54 -3.68
CA THR A 158 12.98 -21.11 -4.51
C THR A 158 13.28 -20.20 -5.71
N PRO A 159 14.55 -20.14 -6.18
CA PRO A 159 14.91 -19.35 -7.37
C PRO A 159 14.07 -19.74 -8.60
N ASP A 160 14.00 -21.05 -8.88
CA ASP A 160 13.26 -21.58 -10.03
C ASP A 160 11.76 -21.25 -9.94
N GLY A 161 11.19 -21.35 -8.73
CA GLY A 161 9.79 -20.99 -8.51
C GLY A 161 9.52 -19.51 -8.79
N GLY A 162 10.41 -18.61 -8.34
CA GLY A 162 10.30 -17.18 -8.64
C GLY A 162 10.39 -16.88 -10.14
N GLU A 163 11.30 -17.55 -10.85
CA GLU A 163 11.44 -17.42 -12.30
C GLU A 163 10.20 -17.95 -13.04
N ASN A 164 9.67 -19.11 -12.63
CA ASN A 164 8.48 -19.71 -13.22
C ASN A 164 7.22 -18.85 -13.05
N VAL A 165 7.08 -18.16 -11.90
CA VAL A 165 5.97 -17.19 -11.70
C VAL A 165 6.00 -16.11 -12.78
N VAL A 166 7.17 -15.54 -13.04
CA VAL A 166 7.32 -14.50 -14.09
C VAL A 166 7.18 -15.08 -15.48
N LYS A 167 7.71 -16.26 -15.72
CA LYS A 167 7.56 -16.98 -16.99
C LYS A 167 6.08 -17.25 -17.30
N THR A 168 5.27 -17.60 -16.31
CA THR A 168 3.82 -17.78 -16.47
C THR A 168 3.15 -16.50 -17.01
N ALA A 169 3.54 -15.32 -16.52
CA ALA A 169 3.00 -14.05 -17.02
C ALA A 169 3.45 -13.76 -18.47
N ILE A 170 4.70 -14.07 -18.81
CA ILE A 170 5.24 -13.86 -20.16
C ILE A 170 4.56 -14.83 -21.15
N ASP A 171 4.45 -16.10 -20.79
CA ASP A 171 3.85 -17.13 -21.66
C ASP A 171 2.35 -16.86 -21.91
N ALA A 172 1.62 -16.41 -20.88
CA ALA A 172 0.18 -16.15 -20.99
C ALA A 172 -0.15 -14.78 -21.59
N PHE A 173 0.61 -13.75 -21.26
CA PHE A 173 0.24 -12.36 -21.52
C PHE A 173 1.36 -11.50 -22.15
N GLY A 174 2.54 -12.06 -22.37
CA GLY A 174 3.64 -11.43 -23.10
C GLY A 174 4.49 -10.44 -22.30
N THR A 175 4.15 -10.10 -21.05
CA THR A 175 4.86 -9.07 -20.26
C THR A 175 4.55 -9.15 -18.77
N VAL A 176 5.21 -8.27 -17.98
CA VAL A 176 4.88 -7.98 -16.58
C VAL A 176 4.95 -6.47 -16.37
N ASP A 177 3.87 -5.87 -15.87
CA ASP A 177 3.79 -4.44 -15.57
C ASP A 177 3.70 -4.16 -14.06
N ILE A 178 3.04 -5.05 -13.33
CA ILE A 178 2.75 -4.91 -11.91
C ILE A 178 3.18 -6.17 -11.19
N LEU A 179 3.89 -6.02 -10.08
CA LEU A 179 4.25 -7.10 -9.17
C LEU A 179 3.85 -6.74 -7.74
N ILE A 180 3.00 -7.55 -7.13
CA ILE A 180 2.65 -7.46 -5.71
C ILE A 180 3.25 -8.65 -4.99
N ASN A 181 4.36 -8.43 -4.29
CA ASN A 181 4.98 -9.40 -3.39
C ASN A 181 4.18 -9.45 -2.10
N ASN A 182 3.22 -10.38 -2.04
CA ASN A 182 2.30 -10.51 -0.90
C ASN A 182 2.44 -11.87 -0.20
N ALA A 183 2.98 -12.89 -0.83
CA ALA A 183 3.19 -14.21 -0.23
C ALA A 183 3.87 -14.13 1.14
N GLY A 184 3.38 -14.91 2.10
CA GLY A 184 3.91 -14.88 3.45
C GLY A 184 3.37 -15.98 4.34
N ILE A 185 4.17 -16.34 5.35
CA ILE A 185 3.86 -17.31 6.40
C ILE A 185 4.19 -16.74 7.78
N LEU A 186 3.65 -17.34 8.83
CA LEU A 186 4.00 -17.03 10.21
C LEU A 186 4.52 -18.29 10.93
N ARG A 187 5.67 -18.15 11.58
CA ARG A 187 6.24 -19.13 12.51
C ARG A 187 6.75 -18.40 13.74
N ASP A 188 5.79 -17.85 14.50
CA ASP A 188 6.04 -16.98 15.64
C ASP A 188 6.56 -17.79 16.82
N LYS A 189 7.70 -17.40 17.36
CA LYS A 189 8.31 -17.93 18.57
C LYS A 189 9.08 -16.82 19.27
N SER A 190 9.08 -16.83 20.62
CA SER A 190 10.01 -15.95 21.35
C SER A 190 11.46 -16.27 20.96
N MET A 191 12.35 -15.29 21.04
CA MET A 191 13.76 -15.46 20.61
C MET A 191 14.44 -16.68 21.25
N VAL A 192 14.15 -16.95 22.52
CA VAL A 192 14.70 -18.12 23.25
C VAL A 192 14.24 -19.47 22.66
N LYS A 193 13.07 -19.48 22.03
CA LYS A 193 12.46 -20.68 21.43
C LYS A 193 12.50 -20.67 19.89
N MET A 194 13.15 -19.67 19.31
CA MET A 194 13.26 -19.53 17.85
C MET A 194 14.30 -20.53 17.33
N GLU A 195 13.83 -21.50 16.58
CA GLU A 195 14.68 -22.50 15.93
C GLU A 195 15.07 -22.03 14.53
N PRO A 196 16.26 -22.46 14.02
CA PRO A 196 16.75 -22.07 12.69
C PRO A 196 15.76 -22.36 11.57
N GLU A 197 15.01 -23.44 11.65
CA GLU A 197 14.02 -23.85 10.65
C GLU A 197 12.87 -22.83 10.56
N ASN A 198 12.40 -22.33 11.72
CA ASN A 198 11.34 -21.33 11.78
C ASN A 198 11.84 -19.97 11.27
N TRP A 199 13.07 -19.60 11.63
CA TRP A 199 13.73 -18.41 11.13
C TRP A 199 13.87 -18.45 9.60
N ASN A 200 14.52 -19.51 9.09
CA ASN A 200 14.82 -19.66 7.68
C ASN A 200 13.56 -19.76 6.82
N ALA A 201 12.53 -20.47 7.26
CA ALA A 201 11.28 -20.56 6.52
C ALA A 201 10.64 -19.19 6.30
N VAL A 202 10.58 -18.34 7.34
CA VAL A 202 10.03 -16.99 7.23
C VAL A 202 10.90 -16.11 6.33
N MET A 203 12.22 -16.12 6.51
CA MET A 203 13.15 -15.38 5.66
C MET A 203 13.05 -15.81 4.19
N ASN A 204 12.97 -17.12 3.94
CA ASN A 204 12.89 -17.65 2.58
C ASN A 204 11.62 -17.26 1.85
N VAL A 205 10.47 -17.28 2.51
CA VAL A 205 9.22 -16.89 1.84
C VAL A 205 9.12 -15.37 1.67
N HIS A 206 9.36 -14.61 2.74
CA HIS A 206 9.12 -13.17 2.71
C HIS A 206 10.19 -12.37 1.97
N LEU A 207 11.49 -12.61 2.29
CA LEU A 207 12.59 -11.84 1.72
C LEU A 207 13.11 -12.47 0.43
N ASN A 208 13.58 -13.72 0.53
CA ASN A 208 14.14 -14.40 -0.62
C ASN A 208 13.08 -14.62 -1.72
N GLY A 209 11.84 -14.97 -1.35
CA GLY A 209 10.72 -15.10 -2.28
C GLY A 209 10.40 -13.81 -3.01
N SER A 210 10.36 -12.69 -2.29
CA SER A 210 10.21 -11.39 -2.94
C SER A 210 11.36 -11.08 -3.90
N TYR A 211 12.60 -11.44 -3.55
CA TYR A 211 13.75 -11.28 -4.44
C TYR A 211 13.64 -12.18 -5.68
N HIS A 212 13.33 -13.47 -5.51
CA HIS A 212 13.28 -14.45 -6.60
C HIS A 212 12.24 -14.06 -7.68
N VAL A 213 11.10 -13.49 -7.28
CA VAL A 213 10.10 -13.03 -8.24
C VAL A 213 10.44 -11.64 -8.78
N THR A 214 10.97 -10.75 -7.94
CA THR A 214 11.25 -9.37 -8.36
C THR A 214 12.38 -9.31 -9.38
N GLN A 215 13.43 -10.08 -9.24
CA GLN A 215 14.62 -10.02 -10.09
C GLN A 215 14.30 -10.33 -11.58
N PRO A 216 13.61 -11.41 -11.93
CA PRO A 216 13.21 -11.64 -13.32
C PRO A 216 12.12 -10.65 -13.80
N ALA A 217 11.14 -10.28 -12.97
CA ALA A 217 10.13 -9.28 -13.32
C ALA A 217 10.77 -7.90 -13.61
N PHE A 218 11.75 -7.50 -12.81
CA PHE A 218 12.45 -6.23 -12.98
C PHE A 218 13.21 -6.14 -14.29
N LYS A 219 13.77 -7.24 -14.81
CA LYS A 219 14.40 -7.29 -16.13
C LYS A 219 13.39 -6.94 -17.22
N VAL A 220 12.22 -7.61 -17.21
CA VAL A 220 11.13 -7.34 -18.17
C VAL A 220 10.65 -5.90 -18.08
N MET A 221 10.41 -5.39 -16.85
CA MET A 221 9.98 -4.02 -16.62
C MET A 221 11.01 -2.99 -17.12
N ARG A 222 12.31 -3.26 -16.94
CA ARG A 222 13.39 -2.38 -17.46
C ARG A 222 13.41 -2.30 -18.97
N GLU A 223 13.29 -3.43 -19.65
CA GLU A 223 13.25 -3.49 -21.12
C GLU A 223 12.04 -2.75 -21.68
N LYS A 224 10.89 -2.88 -21.00
CA LYS A 224 9.64 -2.20 -21.37
C LYS A 224 9.63 -0.70 -21.02
N GLY A 225 10.44 -0.25 -20.06
CA GLY A 225 10.41 1.13 -19.56
C GLY A 225 9.19 1.45 -18.67
N TYR A 226 8.64 0.44 -18.00
CA TYR A 226 7.49 0.58 -17.08
C TYR A 226 7.48 -0.53 -16.05
N GLY A 227 7.19 -0.18 -14.79
CA GLY A 227 6.97 -1.16 -13.73
C GLY A 227 6.37 -0.56 -12.46
N ARG A 228 5.56 -1.35 -11.76
CA ARG A 228 5.03 -1.04 -10.43
C ARG A 228 5.25 -2.23 -9.52
N ILE A 229 6.02 -2.04 -8.47
CA ILE A 229 6.38 -3.11 -7.53
C ILE A 229 5.92 -2.72 -6.14
N ILE A 230 5.11 -3.57 -5.54
CA ILE A 230 4.66 -3.43 -4.16
C ILE A 230 5.25 -4.56 -3.33
N MET A 231 5.85 -4.19 -2.20
CA MET A 231 6.33 -5.15 -1.22
C MET A 231 5.49 -5.04 0.05
N THR A 232 4.95 -6.16 0.51
CA THR A 232 4.13 -6.21 1.71
C THR A 232 5.02 -6.27 2.94
N THR A 233 5.26 -5.11 3.56
CA THR A 233 5.93 -4.98 4.87
C THR A 233 4.93 -5.14 6.02
N SER A 234 5.26 -4.72 7.23
CA SER A 234 4.39 -4.80 8.41
C SER A 234 4.79 -3.79 9.47
N ALA A 235 3.83 -3.38 10.30
CA ALA A 235 4.08 -2.65 11.53
C ALA A 235 5.06 -3.41 12.45
N ALA A 236 5.00 -4.75 12.46
CA ALA A 236 5.94 -5.59 13.22
C ALA A 236 7.40 -5.41 12.77
N GLY A 237 7.64 -5.12 11.47
CA GLY A 237 8.98 -4.81 10.98
C GLY A 237 9.47 -3.43 11.40
N MET A 238 8.57 -2.45 11.50
CA MET A 238 8.90 -1.06 11.81
C MET A 238 9.00 -0.78 13.31
N TYR A 239 8.12 -1.39 14.09
CA TYR A 239 7.94 -1.08 15.52
C TYR A 239 8.19 -2.28 16.44
N GLY A 240 8.36 -3.47 15.86
CA GLY A 240 8.50 -4.72 16.60
C GLY A 240 7.15 -5.32 17.02
N ASN A 241 7.18 -6.64 17.24
CA ASN A 241 6.10 -7.37 17.89
C ASN A 241 6.69 -8.58 18.62
N PHE A 242 6.19 -8.86 19.83
CA PHE A 242 6.69 -9.97 20.65
C PHE A 242 6.51 -11.31 19.91
N GLY A 243 7.55 -12.14 19.91
CA GLY A 243 7.52 -13.46 19.27
C GLY A 243 7.73 -13.46 17.74
N GLN A 244 7.97 -12.30 17.13
CA GLN A 244 8.09 -12.13 15.67
C GLN A 244 9.46 -11.63 15.23
N THR A 245 10.54 -12.08 15.86
CA THR A 245 11.90 -11.63 15.49
C THR A 245 12.27 -11.99 14.06
N ASN A 246 11.92 -13.17 13.57
CA ASN A 246 12.09 -13.62 12.18
C ASN A 246 11.21 -12.79 11.22
N TYR A 247 9.93 -12.67 11.53
CA TYR A 247 8.96 -11.95 10.71
C TYR A 247 9.28 -10.45 10.64
N GLY A 248 9.55 -9.82 11.79
CA GLY A 248 9.93 -8.40 11.85
C GLY A 248 11.19 -8.10 11.06
N ALA A 249 12.23 -8.95 11.18
CA ALA A 249 13.46 -8.83 10.41
C ALA A 249 13.19 -8.93 8.90
N ALA A 250 12.45 -9.94 8.45
CA ALA A 250 12.09 -10.11 7.03
C ALA A 250 11.29 -8.94 6.49
N LYS A 251 10.30 -8.44 7.25
CA LYS A 251 9.43 -7.35 6.81
C LYS A 251 10.13 -5.99 6.75
N LEU A 252 11.09 -5.72 7.65
CA LEU A 252 11.92 -4.52 7.54
C LEU A 252 12.97 -4.63 6.43
N ALA A 253 13.49 -5.83 6.17
CA ALA A 253 14.41 -6.06 5.05
C ALA A 253 13.78 -5.70 3.69
N LEU A 254 12.47 -5.90 3.52
CA LEU A 254 11.76 -5.47 2.31
C LEU A 254 11.76 -3.95 2.13
N VAL A 255 11.78 -3.16 3.20
CA VAL A 255 11.94 -1.71 3.13
C VAL A 255 13.35 -1.35 2.64
N GLY A 256 14.39 -2.04 3.14
CA GLY A 256 15.76 -1.90 2.64
C GLY A 256 15.87 -2.25 1.14
N PHE A 257 15.23 -3.35 0.74
CA PHE A 257 15.18 -3.79 -0.66
C PHE A 257 14.50 -2.73 -1.54
N MET A 258 13.32 -2.25 -1.16
CA MET A 258 12.64 -1.13 -1.83
C MET A 258 13.52 0.10 -1.97
N ASN A 259 14.22 0.50 -0.89
CA ASN A 259 15.03 1.72 -0.88
C ASN A 259 16.17 1.71 -1.90
N THR A 260 16.74 0.56 -2.18
CA THR A 260 17.77 0.40 -3.21
C THR A 260 17.14 0.24 -4.61
N LEU A 261 16.15 -0.64 -4.72
CA LEU A 261 15.55 -0.98 -6.00
C LEU A 261 14.86 0.22 -6.69
N LYS A 262 14.29 1.15 -5.91
CA LYS A 262 13.70 2.40 -6.45
C LYS A 262 14.71 3.27 -7.21
N LEU A 263 15.98 3.26 -6.78
CA LEU A 263 17.05 4.02 -7.43
C LEU A 263 17.44 3.37 -8.76
N GLU A 264 17.52 2.04 -8.77
CA GLU A 264 17.83 1.28 -9.98
C GLU A 264 16.71 1.35 -11.02
N GLY A 265 15.45 1.43 -10.57
CA GLY A 265 14.27 1.51 -11.44
C GLY A 265 13.95 2.90 -11.99
N GLN A 266 14.55 3.96 -11.43
CA GLN A 266 14.16 5.34 -11.71
C GLN A 266 14.21 5.71 -13.20
N LYS A 267 15.26 5.34 -13.90
CA LYS A 267 15.44 5.65 -15.34
C LYS A 267 14.49 4.88 -16.26
N SER A 268 13.92 3.78 -15.79
CA SER A 268 13.00 2.90 -16.53
C SER A 268 11.55 3.05 -16.08
N ASN A 269 11.19 4.16 -15.40
CA ASN A 269 9.83 4.39 -14.87
C ASN A 269 9.31 3.23 -14.00
N ILE A 270 10.21 2.55 -13.30
CA ILE A 270 9.82 1.52 -12.33
C ILE A 270 9.69 2.17 -10.97
N LYS A 271 8.51 2.07 -10.37
CA LYS A 271 8.22 2.60 -9.03
C LYS A 271 8.07 1.45 -8.05
N VAL A 272 8.75 1.56 -6.93
CA VAL A 272 8.77 0.53 -5.89
C VAL A 272 8.34 1.15 -4.58
N ASN A 273 7.26 0.64 -3.98
CA ASN A 273 6.74 1.11 -2.70
C ASN A 273 6.45 -0.08 -1.77
N THR A 274 6.32 0.18 -0.49
CA THR A 274 5.90 -0.83 0.48
C THR A 274 4.55 -0.48 1.08
N ILE A 275 3.76 -1.51 1.35
CA ILE A 275 2.50 -1.44 2.08
C ILE A 275 2.62 -2.23 3.38
N ALA A 276 2.21 -1.62 4.49
CA ALA A 276 2.05 -2.28 5.79
C ALA A 276 0.53 -2.39 6.06
N PRO A 277 -0.08 -3.51 5.72
CA PRO A 277 -1.52 -3.68 5.84
C PRO A 277 -1.94 -3.89 7.28
N ILE A 278 -3.11 -3.32 7.63
CA ILE A 278 -3.88 -3.66 8.83
C ILE A 278 -5.18 -4.30 8.32
N ALA A 279 -5.18 -5.62 8.19
CA ALA A 279 -6.32 -6.35 7.66
C ALA A 279 -6.51 -7.66 8.41
N ALA A 280 -7.77 -8.04 8.58
CA ALA A 280 -8.13 -9.38 9.00
C ALA A 280 -7.76 -10.37 7.88
N SER A 281 -6.95 -11.35 8.22
CA SER A 281 -6.52 -12.41 7.33
C SER A 281 -6.26 -13.66 8.15
N ARG A 282 -6.08 -14.79 7.51
CA ARG A 282 -5.64 -16.02 8.21
C ARG A 282 -4.40 -15.81 9.10
N LEU A 283 -3.63 -14.74 8.86
CA LEU A 283 -2.45 -14.40 9.65
C LEU A 283 -2.77 -13.59 10.91
N THR A 284 -3.96 -12.98 11.03
CA THR A 284 -4.30 -12.04 12.10
C THR A 284 -5.56 -12.41 12.89
N GLU A 285 -6.33 -13.41 12.45
CA GLU A 285 -7.62 -13.80 13.07
C GLU A 285 -7.48 -14.15 14.55
N ASP A 286 -6.40 -14.77 14.95
CA ASP A 286 -6.18 -15.19 16.34
C ASP A 286 -5.58 -14.07 17.22
N VAL A 287 -5.27 -12.90 16.65
CA VAL A 287 -4.51 -11.84 17.34
C VAL A 287 -5.37 -10.59 17.57
N LEU A 288 -6.39 -10.37 16.73
CA LEU A 288 -7.23 -9.18 16.79
C LEU A 288 -8.56 -9.46 17.51
N PRO A 289 -9.05 -8.53 18.36
CA PRO A 289 -10.42 -8.59 18.91
C PRO A 289 -11.48 -8.63 17.81
N ALA A 290 -12.60 -9.31 18.04
CA ALA A 290 -13.69 -9.49 17.07
C ALA A 290 -14.18 -8.17 16.43
N GLU A 291 -14.32 -7.11 17.23
CA GLU A 291 -14.70 -5.78 16.73
C GLU A 291 -13.66 -5.18 15.76
N MET A 292 -12.38 -5.45 15.98
CA MET A 292 -11.31 -5.02 15.09
C MET A 292 -11.27 -5.85 13.81
N LEU A 293 -11.59 -7.14 13.88
CA LEU A 293 -11.67 -8.02 12.72
C LEU A 293 -12.75 -7.54 11.73
N GLU A 294 -13.92 -7.14 12.21
CA GLU A 294 -14.98 -6.57 11.35
C GLU A 294 -14.55 -5.29 10.62
N LYS A 295 -13.74 -4.45 11.27
CA LYS A 295 -13.22 -3.20 10.71
C LYS A 295 -11.95 -3.38 9.87
N SER A 296 -11.34 -4.56 9.91
CA SER A 296 -10.05 -4.86 9.26
C SER A 296 -10.22 -5.72 8.00
N LYS A 297 -11.23 -5.44 7.19
CA LYS A 297 -11.47 -6.19 5.94
C LYS A 297 -10.33 -5.97 4.94
N PRO A 298 -9.87 -7.01 4.22
CA PRO A 298 -8.87 -6.89 3.16
C PRO A 298 -9.15 -5.76 2.16
N GLU A 299 -10.42 -5.54 1.84
CA GLU A 299 -10.89 -4.50 0.91
C GLU A 299 -10.52 -3.09 1.35
N MET A 300 -10.29 -2.85 2.65
CA MET A 300 -9.84 -1.55 3.16
C MET A 300 -8.38 -1.22 2.81
N VAL A 301 -7.58 -2.21 2.46
CA VAL A 301 -6.18 -2.05 2.06
C VAL A 301 -6.04 -1.86 0.55
N VAL A 302 -6.95 -2.47 -0.21
CA VAL A 302 -6.91 -2.55 -1.68
C VAL A 302 -6.78 -1.18 -2.36
N PRO A 303 -7.58 -0.14 -2.03
CA PRO A 303 -7.52 1.13 -2.76
C PRO A 303 -6.12 1.78 -2.76
N MET A 304 -5.41 1.77 -1.63
CA MET A 304 -4.05 2.31 -1.56
C MET A 304 -3.10 1.48 -2.41
N THR A 305 -3.18 0.15 -2.33
CA THR A 305 -2.30 -0.74 -3.10
C THR A 305 -2.51 -0.55 -4.60
N LEU A 306 -3.75 -0.48 -5.07
CA LEU A 306 -4.06 -0.24 -6.48
C LEU A 306 -3.61 1.16 -6.93
N TYR A 307 -3.78 2.18 -6.11
CA TYR A 307 -3.26 3.50 -6.41
C TYR A 307 -1.74 3.47 -6.63
N LEU A 308 -1.00 2.77 -5.76
CA LEU A 308 0.45 2.62 -5.90
C LEU A 308 0.87 1.82 -7.15
N CYS A 309 0.01 0.93 -7.64
CA CYS A 309 0.20 0.17 -8.88
C CYS A 309 -0.16 0.98 -10.14
N SER A 310 -0.87 2.08 -10.01
CA SER A 310 -1.40 2.85 -11.15
C SER A 310 -0.36 3.75 -11.80
N GLU A 311 -0.67 4.20 -13.01
CA GLU A 311 0.11 5.25 -13.69
C GLU A 311 0.04 6.59 -12.96
N ARG A 312 -1.05 6.85 -12.25
CA ARG A 312 -1.27 8.06 -11.45
C ARG A 312 -0.34 8.16 -10.23
N CYS A 313 0.28 7.06 -9.80
CA CYS A 313 1.19 7.07 -8.66
C CYS A 313 2.47 7.85 -9.00
N PRO A 314 2.71 9.03 -8.38
CA PRO A 314 3.90 9.82 -8.67
C PRO A 314 5.12 9.38 -7.85
N VAL A 315 4.91 8.55 -6.82
CA VAL A 315 5.90 8.28 -5.76
C VAL A 315 6.58 6.94 -5.90
N SER A 316 7.82 6.88 -5.44
CA SER A 316 8.62 5.66 -5.29
C SER A 316 9.44 5.73 -4.00
N GLY A 317 9.54 4.62 -3.28
CA GLY A 317 10.33 4.53 -2.05
C GLY A 317 9.58 5.00 -0.80
N ASN A 318 8.26 4.90 -0.79
CA ASN A 318 7.45 5.22 0.37
C ASN A 318 6.93 3.97 1.07
N ILE A 319 6.71 4.13 2.38
CA ILE A 319 6.09 3.12 3.25
C ILE A 319 4.70 3.64 3.60
N TYR A 320 3.66 2.91 3.22
CA TYR A 320 2.28 3.24 3.55
C TYR A 320 1.67 2.22 4.49
N ASN A 321 1.04 2.71 5.55
CA ASN A 321 0.13 1.90 6.35
C ASN A 321 -1.26 2.03 5.76
N ALA A 322 -1.98 0.93 5.63
CA ALA A 322 -3.32 0.91 5.06
C ALA A 322 -4.21 -0.10 5.78
N GLY A 323 -5.41 0.31 6.11
CA GLY A 323 -6.42 -0.54 6.72
C GLY A 323 -7.39 0.25 7.60
N MET A 324 -8.47 -0.37 8.00
CA MET A 324 -9.51 0.21 8.85
C MET A 324 -10.05 1.56 8.35
N GLY A 325 -10.07 1.75 7.01
CA GLY A 325 -10.49 3.00 6.37
C GLY A 325 -9.47 4.15 6.46
N GLY A 326 -8.28 3.92 7.00
CA GLY A 326 -7.23 4.93 7.15
C GLY A 326 -5.96 4.60 6.36
N TYR A 327 -5.29 5.65 5.89
CA TYR A 327 -3.99 5.56 5.22
C TYR A 327 -3.01 6.54 5.84
N SER A 328 -1.80 6.08 6.09
CA SER A 328 -0.73 6.95 6.59
C SER A 328 0.61 6.59 5.97
N ARG A 329 1.55 7.52 5.98
CA ARG A 329 2.90 7.30 5.53
C ARG A 329 3.85 7.23 6.71
N THR A 330 4.66 6.18 6.76
CA THR A 330 5.79 6.06 7.67
C THR A 330 7.06 6.55 6.97
N ALA A 331 7.89 7.29 7.68
CA ALA A 331 9.22 7.70 7.22
C ALA A 331 10.27 7.39 8.29
N MET A 332 11.45 6.94 7.86
CA MET A 332 12.63 6.92 8.72
C MET A 332 13.17 8.34 8.80
N MET A 333 13.37 8.82 10.01
CA MET A 333 13.89 10.17 10.29
C MET A 333 15.28 10.05 10.89
N THR A 334 16.16 10.95 10.49
CA THR A 334 17.43 11.20 11.20
C THR A 334 17.23 12.44 12.07
N GLY A 335 17.57 12.34 13.36
CA GLY A 335 17.52 13.44 14.32
C GLY A 335 18.74 14.35 14.18
#